data_1f7dc3635d69031417137cc43efc5915
#
_entry.id   1f7dc3635d69031417137cc43efc5915
#
_cell.length_a   1.000
_cell.length_b   1.000
_cell.length_c   1.000
_cell.angle_alpha   90.00
_cell.angle_beta   90.00
_cell.angle_gamma   90.00
#
_symmetry.space_group_name_H-M   'P 1'
#
loop_
_entity.id
_entity.type
_entity.pdbx_description
1 polymer ?
#
loop_
_entity_poly.entity_id
_entity_poly.type
_entity_poly.pdbx_seq_one_letter_code
_entity_poly.pdbx_strand_id
1 'polypeptide(L)'
;MLYRLFRGTGIKGLSTFSDQAKLGTLKIIRPFIKIEKSEILNYLNEYNLAYVEDDTNSDNLYDRNFIRNEIIPMITSRWPKASQKIAELSDFANEENILKEAYLDKLLCELEVGFGIKLDDLASFNRPIRN
;
A
#
# COMPACT_ATOMS: atom_id res chain seq x y z
N MET A 1 -2.71 -4.17 -3.37
CA MET A 1 -3.31 -4.60 -2.09
C MET A 1 -3.76 -6.06 -2.11
N LEU A 2 -4.73 -6.49 -2.94
CA LEU A 2 -5.29 -7.87 -2.97
C LEU A 2 -4.23 -8.97 -3.04
N TYR A 3 -3.22 -8.82 -3.92
CA TYR A 3 -2.13 -9.78 -4.01
C TYR A 3 -1.43 -10.04 -2.66
N ARG A 4 -1.19 -8.99 -1.87
CA ARG A 4 -0.57 -9.14 -0.55
C ARG A 4 -1.54 -9.73 0.46
N LEU A 5 -2.84 -9.36 0.38
CA LEU A 5 -3.88 -9.93 1.23
C LEU A 5 -3.96 -11.44 1.05
N PHE A 6 -3.98 -11.94 -0.19
CA PHE A 6 -4.07 -13.37 -0.49
C PHE A 6 -2.82 -14.15 -0.06
N ARG A 7 -1.67 -13.50 0.04
CA ARG A 7 -0.43 -14.11 0.55
C ARG A 7 -0.28 -14.02 2.06
N GLY A 8 -1.25 -13.48 2.76
CA GLY A 8 -1.20 -13.26 4.20
C GLY A 8 -0.26 -12.10 4.55
N THR A 9 -0.82 -10.99 4.92
CA THR A 9 -0.06 -9.80 5.31
C THR A 9 -0.73 -9.13 6.50
N GLY A 10 0.07 -8.48 7.35
CA GLY A 10 -0.44 -7.57 8.39
C GLY A 10 -0.84 -6.20 7.81
N ILE A 11 -1.34 -5.33 8.68
CA ILE A 11 -1.80 -3.97 8.33
C ILE A 11 -0.74 -3.21 7.53
N LYS A 12 0.55 -3.30 7.91
CA LYS A 12 1.67 -2.67 7.19
C LYS A 12 1.77 -3.11 5.73
N GLY A 13 1.42 -4.34 5.40
CA GLY A 13 1.42 -4.82 4.03
C GLY A 13 0.17 -4.44 3.25
N LEU A 14 -0.94 -4.09 3.90
CA LEU A 14 -2.15 -3.55 3.27
C LEU A 14 -2.00 -2.08 2.88
N SER A 15 -1.23 -1.32 3.64
CA SER A 15 -0.79 0.05 3.34
C SER A 15 0.22 0.04 2.18
N THR A 16 -0.27 -0.14 0.95
CA THR A 16 0.61 -0.55 -0.13
C THR A 16 1.25 0.59 -0.90
N PHE A 17 0.56 1.69 -1.09
CA PHE A 17 1.05 2.76 -1.94
C PHE A 17 0.57 4.11 -1.42
N SER A 18 1.53 4.93 -0.98
CA SER A 18 1.32 6.35 -0.85
C SER A 18 1.81 7.05 -2.13
N ASP A 19 1.34 8.26 -2.37
CA ASP A 19 1.82 9.16 -3.41
C ASP A 19 3.33 9.42 -3.29
N GLN A 20 3.87 9.29 -2.08
CA GLN A 20 5.28 9.46 -1.78
C GLN A 20 5.80 8.25 -0.98
N ALA A 21 7.03 7.85 -1.25
CA ALA A 21 7.75 6.83 -0.50
C ALA A 21 9.24 7.19 -0.40
N LYS A 22 9.92 6.61 0.60
CA LYS A 22 11.37 6.70 0.70
C LYS A 22 11.98 5.33 0.45
N LEU A 23 13.04 5.28 -0.32
CA LEU A 23 13.89 4.10 -0.52
C LEU A 23 15.34 4.49 -0.22
N GLY A 24 15.77 4.26 1.00
CA GLY A 24 17.03 4.83 1.50
C GLY A 24 16.98 6.36 1.47
N THR A 25 17.91 6.99 0.74
CA THR A 25 17.98 8.44 0.55
C THR A 25 17.07 8.97 -0.58
N LEU A 26 16.53 8.07 -1.41
CA LEU A 26 15.71 8.44 -2.57
C LEU A 26 14.28 8.71 -2.16
N LYS A 27 13.72 9.80 -2.67
CA LYS A 27 12.28 10.12 -2.59
C LYS A 27 11.60 9.64 -3.87
N ILE A 28 10.66 8.72 -3.73
CA ILE A 28 9.83 8.21 -4.82
C ILE A 28 8.52 8.99 -4.80
N ILE A 29 8.13 9.55 -5.95
CA ILE A 29 6.86 10.25 -6.15
C ILE A 29 6.06 9.48 -7.20
N ARG A 30 4.76 9.28 -6.94
CA ARG A 30 3.83 8.57 -7.83
C ARG A 30 2.64 9.48 -8.18
N PRO A 31 2.79 10.40 -9.14
CA PRO A 31 1.78 11.43 -9.42
C PRO A 31 0.45 10.85 -9.92
N PHE A 32 0.46 9.70 -10.58
CA PHE A 32 -0.73 9.09 -11.18
C PHE A 32 -1.44 8.06 -10.28
N ILE A 33 -1.08 7.96 -9.00
CA ILE A 33 -1.60 6.91 -8.11
C ILE A 33 -3.12 6.97 -7.90
N LYS A 34 -3.72 8.16 -8.05
CA LYS A 34 -5.16 8.40 -7.89
C LYS A 34 -5.90 8.52 -9.22
N ILE A 35 -5.21 8.35 -10.34
CA ILE A 35 -5.78 8.48 -11.69
C ILE A 35 -6.05 7.07 -12.22
N GLU A 36 -7.23 6.84 -12.75
CA GLU A 36 -7.56 5.57 -13.37
C GLU A 36 -6.87 5.40 -14.73
N LYS A 37 -6.53 4.14 -15.08
CA LYS A 37 -5.92 3.84 -16.39
C LYS A 37 -6.79 4.36 -17.54
N SER A 38 -8.10 4.26 -17.42
CA SER A 38 -9.07 4.76 -18.40
C SER A 38 -8.94 6.26 -18.65
N GLU A 39 -8.74 7.07 -17.61
CA GLU A 39 -8.54 8.51 -17.74
C GLU A 39 -7.23 8.83 -18.47
N ILE A 40 -6.16 8.08 -18.16
CA ILE A 40 -4.88 8.23 -18.85
C ILE A 40 -5.02 7.88 -20.34
N LEU A 41 -5.70 6.77 -20.66
CA LEU A 41 -5.92 6.35 -22.06
C LEU A 41 -6.78 7.36 -22.82
N ASN A 42 -7.82 7.90 -22.20
CA ASN A 42 -8.65 8.95 -22.79
C ASN A 42 -7.82 10.20 -23.10
N TYR A 43 -6.98 10.63 -22.17
CA TYR A 43 -6.08 11.76 -22.40
C TYR A 43 -5.11 11.50 -23.57
N LEU A 44 -4.47 10.33 -23.61
CA LEU A 44 -3.56 9.97 -24.69
C LEU A 44 -4.25 9.98 -26.04
N ASN A 45 -5.48 9.48 -26.13
CA ASN A 45 -6.28 9.47 -27.35
C ASN A 45 -6.72 10.89 -27.78
N GLU A 46 -7.14 11.72 -26.82
CA GLU A 46 -7.56 13.10 -27.09
C GLU A 46 -6.42 13.93 -27.71
N TYR A 47 -5.20 13.75 -27.18
CA TYR A 47 -4.01 14.46 -27.64
C TYR A 47 -3.20 13.71 -28.71
N ASN A 48 -3.71 12.59 -29.23
CA ASN A 48 -3.03 11.74 -30.23
C ASN A 48 -1.59 11.38 -29.83
N LEU A 49 -1.37 11.06 -28.55
CA LEU A 49 -0.06 10.69 -28.03
C LEU A 49 0.16 9.17 -28.20
N ALA A 50 1.27 8.81 -28.82
CA ALA A 50 1.65 7.41 -28.96
C ALA A 50 2.10 6.84 -27.60
N TYR A 51 1.68 5.60 -27.30
CA TYR A 51 2.14 4.84 -26.15
C TYR A 51 2.41 3.39 -26.54
N VAL A 52 3.22 2.72 -25.75
CA VAL A 52 3.54 1.30 -25.93
C VAL A 52 2.78 0.50 -24.89
N GLU A 53 2.09 -0.52 -25.33
CA GLU A 53 1.48 -1.50 -24.45
C GLU A 53 2.45 -2.67 -24.28
N ASP A 54 2.75 -3.04 -23.04
CA ASP A 54 3.61 -4.17 -22.74
C ASP A 54 2.78 -5.45 -22.78
N ASP A 55 3.11 -6.35 -23.72
CA ASP A 55 2.41 -7.60 -23.96
C ASP A 55 2.37 -8.51 -22.73
N THR A 56 3.34 -8.38 -21.83
CA THR A 56 3.36 -9.14 -20.57
C THR A 56 2.21 -8.76 -19.62
N ASN A 57 1.55 -7.62 -19.80
CA ASN A 57 0.38 -7.22 -19.01
C ASN A 57 -0.84 -8.14 -19.21
N SER A 58 -0.94 -8.81 -20.34
CA SER A 58 -2.01 -9.78 -20.65
C SER A 58 -1.74 -11.18 -20.14
N ASP A 59 -0.50 -11.47 -19.69
CA ASP A 59 -0.12 -12.80 -19.25
C ASP A 59 -0.61 -13.09 -17.82
N ASN A 60 -1.66 -13.91 -17.73
CA ASN A 60 -2.29 -14.33 -16.48
C ASN A 60 -1.48 -15.40 -15.70
N LEU A 61 -0.32 -15.84 -16.17
CA LEU A 61 0.60 -16.66 -15.39
C LEU A 61 1.14 -15.89 -14.16
N TYR A 62 1.16 -14.57 -14.25
CA TYR A 62 1.54 -13.73 -13.12
C TYR A 62 0.34 -13.43 -12.22
N ASP A 63 0.40 -13.81 -10.95
CA ASP A 63 -0.65 -13.58 -9.95
C ASP A 63 -1.25 -12.16 -9.97
N ARG A 64 -0.42 -11.14 -10.19
CA ARG A 64 -0.88 -9.74 -10.23
C ARG A 64 -1.75 -9.45 -11.45
N ASN A 65 -1.37 -10.02 -12.59
CA ASN A 65 -2.15 -9.88 -13.82
C ASN A 65 -3.45 -10.67 -13.72
N PHE A 66 -3.41 -11.89 -13.19
CA PHE A 66 -4.60 -12.70 -12.93
C PHE A 66 -5.59 -11.95 -12.02
N ILE A 67 -5.11 -11.37 -10.92
CA ILE A 67 -5.98 -10.57 -10.04
C ILE A 67 -6.58 -9.37 -10.78
N ARG A 68 -5.80 -8.67 -11.59
CA ARG A 68 -6.25 -7.48 -12.33
C ARG A 68 -7.24 -7.85 -13.45
N ASN A 69 -6.94 -8.90 -14.19
CA ASN A 69 -7.65 -9.23 -15.42
C ASN A 69 -8.89 -10.10 -15.16
N GLU A 70 -8.89 -10.92 -14.11
CA GLU A 70 -9.96 -11.88 -13.80
C GLU A 70 -10.69 -11.55 -12.49
N ILE A 71 -9.95 -11.46 -11.38
CA ILE A 71 -10.55 -11.35 -10.05
C ILE A 71 -11.24 -9.99 -9.86
N ILE A 72 -10.57 -8.89 -10.19
CA ILE A 72 -11.16 -7.55 -10.02
C ILE A 72 -12.42 -7.38 -10.89
N PRO A 73 -12.44 -7.72 -12.18
CA PRO A 73 -13.65 -7.65 -12.98
C PRO A 73 -14.80 -8.49 -12.43
N MET A 74 -14.51 -9.73 -11.98
CA MET A 74 -15.52 -10.60 -11.36
C MET A 74 -16.13 -9.96 -10.10
N ILE A 75 -15.31 -9.40 -9.23
CA ILE A 75 -15.77 -8.73 -8.01
C ILE A 75 -16.57 -7.47 -8.36
N THR A 76 -16.09 -6.64 -9.27
CA THR A 76 -16.74 -5.38 -9.63
C THR A 76 -18.04 -5.56 -10.41
N SER A 77 -18.19 -6.65 -11.13
CA SER A 77 -19.48 -7.00 -11.76
C SER A 77 -20.60 -7.19 -10.73
N ARG A 78 -20.29 -7.72 -9.57
CA ARG A 78 -21.23 -7.92 -8.47
C ARG A 78 -21.32 -6.71 -7.55
N TRP A 79 -20.18 -6.07 -7.27
CA TRP A 79 -20.04 -4.90 -6.40
C TRP A 79 -19.26 -3.80 -7.13
N PRO A 80 -19.95 -2.92 -7.88
CA PRO A 80 -19.29 -1.90 -8.72
C PRO A 80 -18.31 -0.98 -8.00
N LYS A 81 -18.53 -0.74 -6.70
CA LYS A 81 -17.66 0.10 -5.86
C LYS A 81 -16.54 -0.68 -5.14
N ALA A 82 -16.37 -1.96 -5.40
CA ALA A 82 -15.40 -2.79 -4.66
C ALA A 82 -13.96 -2.28 -4.79
N SER A 83 -13.52 -1.89 -6.00
CA SER A 83 -12.18 -1.35 -6.21
C SER A 83 -11.93 -0.09 -5.40
N GLN A 84 -12.91 0.82 -5.36
CA GLN A 84 -12.85 2.03 -4.54
C GLN A 84 -12.75 1.69 -3.05
N LYS A 85 -13.60 0.76 -2.57
CA LYS A 85 -13.59 0.34 -1.15
C LYS A 85 -12.29 -0.35 -0.73
N ILE A 86 -11.70 -1.10 -1.64
CA ILE A 86 -10.38 -1.72 -1.44
C ILE A 86 -9.28 -0.63 -1.36
N ALA A 87 -9.36 0.41 -2.18
CA ALA A 87 -8.43 1.55 -2.10
C ALA A 87 -8.59 2.32 -0.79
N GLU A 88 -9.82 2.66 -0.38
CA GLU A 88 -10.12 3.31 0.90
C GLU A 88 -9.57 2.52 2.10
N LEU A 89 -9.68 1.19 2.09
CA LEU A 89 -9.10 0.33 3.13
C LEU A 89 -7.57 0.41 3.14
N SER A 90 -6.92 0.55 1.98
CA SER A 90 -5.48 0.73 1.90
C SER A 90 -5.03 2.08 2.48
N ASP A 91 -5.80 3.13 2.22
CA ASP A 91 -5.53 4.47 2.78
C ASP A 91 -5.69 4.46 4.29
N PHE A 92 -6.77 3.87 4.81
CA PHE A 92 -6.98 3.69 6.25
C PHE A 92 -5.84 2.89 6.90
N ALA A 93 -5.41 1.78 6.29
CA ALA A 93 -4.28 1.00 6.80
C ALA A 93 -2.97 1.81 6.81
N ASN A 94 -2.81 2.75 5.87
CA ASN A 94 -1.66 3.66 5.85
C ASN A 94 -1.70 4.68 6.99
N GLU A 95 -2.85 5.29 7.24
CA GLU A 95 -3.05 6.22 8.35
C GLU A 95 -2.78 5.55 9.70
N GLU A 96 -3.30 4.35 9.92
CA GLU A 96 -3.06 3.55 11.12
C GLU A 96 -1.56 3.22 11.32
N ASN A 97 -0.84 2.91 10.24
CA ASN A 97 0.60 2.67 10.32
C ASN A 97 1.38 3.93 10.69
N ILE A 98 1.02 5.09 10.12
CA ILE A 98 1.66 6.38 10.44
C ILE A 98 1.46 6.70 11.92
N LEU A 99 0.24 6.57 12.43
CA LEU A 99 -0.07 6.79 13.85
C LEU A 99 0.71 5.83 14.75
N LYS A 100 0.75 4.55 14.38
CA LYS A 100 1.52 3.55 15.12
C LYS A 100 3.01 3.86 15.14
N GLU A 101 3.60 4.21 14.00
CA GLU A 101 5.03 4.55 13.92
C GLU A 101 5.34 5.80 14.76
N ALA A 102 4.54 6.86 14.64
CA ALA A 102 4.72 8.07 15.45
C ALA A 102 4.59 7.81 16.97
N TYR A 103 3.66 6.94 17.37
CA TYR A 103 3.50 6.54 18.78
C TYR A 103 4.69 5.73 19.28
N LEU A 104 5.19 4.78 18.46
CA LEU A 104 6.37 3.98 18.80
C LEU A 104 7.63 4.84 18.91
N ASP A 105 7.83 5.78 18.00
CA ASP A 105 8.96 6.70 18.05
C ASP A 105 8.93 7.53 19.33
N LYS A 106 7.75 8.04 19.71
CA LYS A 106 7.59 8.76 20.97
C LYS A 106 7.92 7.88 22.18
N LEU A 107 7.39 6.66 22.23
CA LEU A 107 7.69 5.71 23.32
C LEU A 107 9.18 5.36 23.39
N LEU A 108 9.82 5.15 22.24
CA LEU A 108 11.25 4.88 22.19
C LEU A 108 12.06 6.03 22.77
N CYS A 109 11.74 7.26 22.38
CA CYS A 109 12.39 8.46 22.95
C CYS A 109 12.20 8.56 24.47
N GLU A 110 11.05 8.17 25.01
CA GLU A 110 10.77 8.18 26.46
C GLU A 110 11.50 7.04 27.20
N LEU A 111 11.77 5.91 26.53
CA LEU A 111 12.43 4.72 27.11
C LEU A 111 13.94 4.71 26.93
N GLU A 112 14.48 5.54 26.05
CA GLU A 112 15.92 5.61 25.81
C GLU A 112 16.65 6.19 27.02
N VAL A 113 17.58 5.41 27.59
CA VAL A 113 18.46 5.82 28.67
C VAL A 113 19.91 5.58 28.22
N GLY A 114 20.60 6.65 27.85
CA GLY A 114 21.98 6.54 27.34
C GLY A 114 22.03 5.81 25.99
N PHE A 115 22.66 4.64 25.93
CA PHE A 115 22.83 3.86 24.70
C PHE A 115 21.87 2.66 24.56
N GLY A 116 20.77 2.60 25.32
CA GLY A 116 19.87 1.46 25.28
C GLY A 116 18.54 1.67 25.98
N ILE A 117 17.71 0.65 25.93
CA ILE A 117 16.39 0.59 26.59
C ILE A 117 16.48 -0.44 27.72
N LYS A 118 15.94 -0.10 28.89
CA LYS A 118 15.86 -1.05 30.00
C LYS A 118 14.81 -2.13 29.68
N LEU A 119 15.20 -3.40 29.82
CA LEU A 119 14.32 -4.54 29.53
C LEU A 119 13.09 -4.57 30.46
N ASP A 120 13.23 -4.14 31.71
CA ASP A 120 12.12 -4.09 32.68
C ASP A 120 11.05 -3.09 32.23
N ASP A 121 11.46 -1.93 31.72
CA ASP A 121 10.53 -0.92 31.20
C ASP A 121 9.80 -1.48 29.98
N LEU A 122 10.52 -2.13 29.05
CA LEU A 122 9.93 -2.76 27.89
C LEU A 122 8.98 -3.90 28.28
N ALA A 123 9.31 -4.69 29.31
CA ALA A 123 8.47 -5.79 29.80
C ALA A 123 7.15 -5.31 30.42
N SER A 124 7.06 -4.07 30.87
CA SER A 124 5.85 -3.47 31.43
C SER A 124 4.76 -3.20 30.38
N PHE A 125 5.13 -3.13 29.10
CA PHE A 125 4.19 -2.89 28.01
C PHE A 125 3.44 -4.15 27.59
N ASN A 126 2.22 -3.96 27.06
CA ASN A 126 1.44 -5.03 26.46
C ASN A 126 2.14 -5.62 25.23
N ARG A 127 1.83 -6.89 24.89
CA ARG A 127 2.41 -7.61 23.77
C ARG A 127 2.44 -6.83 22.43
N PRO A 128 1.40 -6.06 22.03
CA PRO A 128 1.44 -5.29 20.78
C PRO A 128 2.54 -4.23 20.69
N ILE A 129 3.06 -3.78 21.83
CA ILE A 129 4.11 -2.76 21.89
C ILE A 129 5.49 -3.41 21.95
N ARG A 130 5.57 -4.63 22.53
CA ARG A 130 6.82 -5.38 22.67
C ARG A 130 7.31 -6.07 21.41
N ASN A 131 6.42 -6.29 20.43
CA ASN A 131 6.70 -6.90 19.13
C ASN A 131 6.84 -5.80 18.07
#